data_c38507570c08deccaa8bd50afb767fa4
#
_entry.id   c38507570c08deccaa8bd50afb767fa4
#
_cell.length_a   1.000
_cell.length_b   1.000
_cell.length_c   1.000
_cell.angle_alpha   90.00
_cell.angle_beta   90.00
_cell.angle_gamma   90.00
#
_symmetry.space_group_name_H-M   'P 1'
#
loop_
_entity.id
_entity.type
_entity.pdbx_description
1 polymer ?
#
loop_
_entity_poly.entity_id
_entity_poly.type
_entity_poly.pdbx_seq_one_letter_code
_entity_poly.pdbx_strand_id
1 'polypeptide(L)'
;MESVPKSGYFYANKFALIMIKAIEDVMGKNGLNAILNLAHLPQLIDNYPPGSLAKEFDFADVSAINQALEEMYGPRGGRGLALRAGRATFDDALRNFGALAGAGDLAFKVLPLKIKLRIGLPAMARIFTHVSDQRSTVEERDDEFIYTTHLCPVCWGRKDLDKAVCFIAVGLLQAGLKWVSGGHEFRVTESKCIAMGDDVCEFVIDKTPIG
;
A
#
# COMPACT_ATOMS: atom_id res chain seq x y z
N MET A 1 5.80 6.36 -21.09
CA MET A 1 6.34 5.82 -19.82
C MET A 1 7.48 4.87 -20.14
N GLU A 2 8.64 4.96 -19.49
CA GLU A 2 9.67 3.92 -19.60
C GLU A 2 9.21 2.65 -18.87
N SER A 3 9.62 1.49 -19.38
CA SER A 3 9.26 0.21 -18.76
C SER A 3 10.00 0.05 -17.42
N VAL A 4 9.28 -0.29 -16.36
CA VAL A 4 9.89 -0.59 -15.07
C VAL A 4 10.61 -1.95 -15.14
N PRO A 5 11.91 -2.03 -14.77
CA PRO A 5 12.65 -3.28 -14.84
C PRO A 5 12.10 -4.31 -13.86
N LYS A 6 12.02 -5.59 -14.29
CA LYS A 6 11.57 -6.68 -13.41
C LYS A 6 12.40 -6.73 -12.13
N SER A 7 11.70 -6.99 -11.01
CA SER A 7 12.30 -6.93 -9.69
C SER A 7 12.82 -8.28 -9.21
N GLY A 8 12.16 -9.37 -9.59
CA GLY A 8 12.36 -10.68 -9.00
C GLY A 8 11.82 -10.80 -7.56
N TYR A 9 11.07 -9.80 -7.10
CA TYR A 9 10.33 -9.80 -5.84
C TYR A 9 8.83 -9.76 -6.12
N PHE A 10 8.03 -10.43 -5.29
CA PHE A 10 6.64 -10.69 -5.63
C PHE A 10 5.66 -10.42 -4.49
N TYR A 11 4.47 -9.99 -4.84
CA TYR A 11 3.26 -10.12 -4.03
C TYR A 11 2.56 -11.46 -4.30
N ALA A 12 1.80 -11.95 -3.32
CA ALA A 12 0.82 -12.99 -3.57
C ALA A 12 -0.22 -12.50 -4.60
N ASN A 13 -0.58 -13.37 -5.55
CA ASN A 13 -1.57 -13.08 -6.59
C ASN A 13 -2.88 -12.55 -6.01
N LYS A 14 -3.35 -13.11 -4.89
CA LYS A 14 -4.56 -12.66 -4.20
C LYS A 14 -4.47 -11.21 -3.74
N PHE A 15 -3.31 -10.75 -3.26
CA PHE A 15 -3.14 -9.35 -2.87
C PHE A 15 -3.13 -8.42 -4.09
N ALA A 16 -2.47 -8.83 -5.17
CA ALA A 16 -2.48 -8.10 -6.43
C ALA A 16 -3.89 -7.98 -7.03
N LEU A 17 -4.66 -9.08 -7.00
CA LEU A 17 -6.08 -9.07 -7.39
C LEU A 17 -6.89 -8.05 -6.59
N ILE A 18 -6.71 -8.01 -5.27
CA ILE A 18 -7.40 -7.06 -4.39
C ILE A 18 -7.02 -5.63 -4.76
N MET A 19 -5.74 -5.34 -4.94
CA MET A 19 -5.26 -4.01 -5.33
C MET A 19 -5.82 -3.56 -6.68
N ILE A 20 -5.80 -4.42 -7.70
CA ILE A 20 -6.34 -4.11 -9.03
C ILE A 20 -7.84 -3.84 -8.97
N LYS A 21 -8.61 -4.66 -8.23
CA LYS A 21 -10.05 -4.43 -8.02
C LYS A 21 -10.33 -3.15 -7.27
N ALA A 22 -9.56 -2.81 -6.25
CA ALA A 22 -9.68 -1.54 -5.54
C ALA A 22 -9.43 -0.33 -6.45
N ILE A 23 -8.49 -0.43 -7.39
CA ILE A 23 -8.28 0.60 -8.41
C ILE A 23 -9.48 0.67 -9.36
N GLU A 24 -10.01 -0.48 -9.79
CA GLU A 24 -11.23 -0.54 -10.61
C GLU A 24 -12.42 0.12 -9.91
N ASP A 25 -12.65 -0.17 -8.64
CA ASP A 25 -13.73 0.43 -7.85
C ASP A 25 -13.61 1.95 -7.72
N VAL A 26 -12.38 2.47 -7.67
CA VAL A 26 -12.11 3.91 -7.57
C VAL A 26 -12.28 4.64 -8.90
N MET A 27 -11.92 3.99 -10.03
CA MET A 27 -11.77 4.63 -11.33
C MET A 27 -12.76 4.12 -12.40
N GLY A 28 -13.42 3.01 -12.11
CA GLY A 28 -14.18 2.25 -13.09
C GLY A 28 -13.31 1.43 -14.03
N LYS A 29 -13.93 0.45 -14.69
CA LYS A 29 -13.25 -0.49 -15.58
C LYS A 29 -12.45 0.20 -16.71
N ASN A 30 -13.03 1.21 -17.35
CA ASN A 30 -12.35 1.93 -18.43
C ASN A 30 -11.12 2.69 -17.92
N GLY A 31 -11.21 3.27 -16.72
CA GLY A 31 -10.07 3.92 -16.07
C GLY A 31 -8.95 2.95 -15.77
N LEU A 32 -9.28 1.80 -15.18
CA LEU A 32 -8.29 0.75 -14.91
C LEU A 32 -7.65 0.25 -16.21
N ASN A 33 -8.43 -0.03 -17.27
CA ASN A 33 -7.89 -0.50 -18.56
C ASN A 33 -6.93 0.51 -19.17
N ALA A 34 -7.22 1.80 -19.07
CA ALA A 34 -6.33 2.86 -19.54
C ALA A 34 -5.02 2.88 -18.74
N ILE A 35 -5.08 2.71 -17.41
CA ILE A 35 -3.90 2.60 -16.54
C ILE A 35 -3.08 1.35 -16.90
N LEU A 36 -3.71 0.20 -17.08
CA LEU A 36 -3.00 -1.05 -17.42
C LEU A 36 -2.30 -0.95 -18.79
N ASN A 37 -2.92 -0.31 -19.78
CA ASN A 37 -2.28 -0.05 -21.08
C ASN A 37 -1.07 0.89 -20.92
N LEU A 38 -1.21 1.98 -20.17
CA LEU A 38 -0.13 2.93 -19.95
C LEU A 38 1.03 2.29 -19.15
N ALA A 39 0.70 1.40 -18.22
CA ALA A 39 1.66 0.62 -17.43
C ALA A 39 2.35 -0.50 -18.21
N HIS A 40 2.05 -0.68 -19.51
CA HIS A 40 2.51 -1.79 -20.34
C HIS A 40 2.10 -3.18 -19.82
N LEU A 41 0.91 -3.28 -19.22
CA LEU A 41 0.31 -4.49 -18.65
C LEU A 41 -1.03 -4.85 -19.32
N PRO A 42 -1.18 -4.78 -20.67
CA PRO A 42 -2.45 -5.05 -21.34
C PRO A 42 -2.94 -6.49 -21.13
N GLN A 43 -2.03 -7.43 -20.80
CA GLN A 43 -2.37 -8.83 -20.49
C GLN A 43 -3.22 -8.98 -19.21
N LEU A 44 -3.30 -7.96 -18.37
CA LEU A 44 -4.15 -7.95 -17.18
C LEU A 44 -5.57 -7.43 -17.45
N ILE A 45 -5.84 -6.88 -18.64
CA ILE A 45 -7.18 -6.43 -19.03
C ILE A 45 -8.08 -7.65 -19.15
N ASP A 46 -9.18 -7.66 -18.37
CA ASP A 46 -10.12 -8.79 -18.26
C ASP A 46 -9.48 -10.14 -17.85
N ASN A 47 -8.24 -10.11 -17.38
CA ASN A 47 -7.48 -11.29 -16.97
C ASN A 47 -6.64 -10.97 -15.72
N TYR A 48 -7.31 -10.70 -14.61
CA TYR A 48 -6.68 -10.34 -13.34
C TYR A 48 -5.92 -11.52 -12.73
N PRO A 49 -4.92 -11.25 -11.84
CA PRO A 49 -4.22 -12.31 -11.14
C PRO A 49 -5.21 -13.26 -10.43
N PRO A 50 -4.90 -14.57 -10.35
CA PRO A 50 -5.77 -15.52 -9.67
C PRO A 50 -5.83 -15.25 -8.15
N GLY A 51 -6.91 -15.72 -7.50
CA GLY A 51 -7.10 -15.58 -6.04
C GLY A 51 -6.21 -16.50 -5.20
N SER A 52 -5.00 -16.85 -5.67
CA SER A 52 -4.05 -17.74 -5.00
C SER A 52 -3.05 -17.00 -4.10
N LEU A 53 -2.45 -17.71 -3.14
CA LEU A 53 -1.37 -17.19 -2.30
C LEU A 53 0.03 -17.37 -2.93
N ALA A 54 0.11 -17.88 -4.16
CA ALA A 54 1.38 -17.95 -4.90
C ALA A 54 1.96 -16.54 -5.10
N LYS A 55 3.24 -16.38 -4.80
CA LYS A 55 3.97 -15.12 -4.96
C LYS A 55 4.49 -15.03 -6.40
N GLU A 56 3.72 -14.41 -7.29
CA GLU A 56 4.01 -14.35 -8.73
C GLU A 56 3.79 -12.95 -9.35
N PHE A 57 3.16 -12.03 -8.60
CA PHE A 57 2.93 -10.67 -9.09
C PHE A 57 4.12 -9.77 -8.77
N ASP A 58 4.93 -9.47 -9.79
CA ASP A 58 6.20 -8.74 -9.65
C ASP A 58 6.01 -7.31 -9.11
N PHE A 59 6.91 -6.84 -8.24
CA PHE A 59 6.91 -5.47 -7.74
C PHE A 59 7.02 -4.43 -8.85
N ALA A 60 7.68 -4.75 -9.97
CA ALA A 60 7.73 -3.88 -11.13
C ALA A 60 6.34 -3.57 -11.67
N ASP A 61 5.44 -4.55 -11.68
CA ASP A 61 4.08 -4.36 -12.17
C ASP A 61 3.26 -3.45 -11.22
N VAL A 62 3.48 -3.57 -9.90
CA VAL A 62 2.90 -2.65 -8.90
C VAL A 62 3.38 -1.21 -9.12
N SER A 63 4.69 -1.04 -9.30
CA SER A 63 5.29 0.27 -9.54
C SER A 63 4.82 0.88 -10.86
N ALA A 64 4.73 0.09 -11.93
CA ALA A 64 4.25 0.55 -13.23
C ALA A 64 2.79 1.05 -13.17
N ILE A 65 1.92 0.35 -12.44
CA ILE A 65 0.53 0.79 -12.22
C ILE A 65 0.50 2.12 -11.44
N ASN A 66 1.30 2.26 -10.39
CA ASN A 66 1.37 3.49 -9.61
C ASN A 66 1.92 4.67 -10.44
N GLN A 67 2.96 4.44 -11.25
CA GLN A 67 3.51 5.44 -12.16
C GLN A 67 2.48 5.86 -13.22
N ALA A 68 1.75 4.91 -13.80
CA ALA A 68 0.71 5.20 -14.79
C ALA A 68 -0.43 6.06 -14.23
N LEU A 69 -0.81 5.84 -12.96
CA LEU A 69 -1.77 6.71 -12.24
C LEU A 69 -1.27 8.17 -12.18
N GLU A 70 0.00 8.36 -11.85
CA GLU A 70 0.60 9.69 -11.75
C GLU A 70 0.73 10.36 -13.11
N GLU A 71 1.16 9.65 -14.13
CA GLU A 71 1.31 10.18 -15.50
C GLU A 71 -0.04 10.58 -16.11
N MET A 72 -1.07 9.75 -15.94
CA MET A 72 -2.37 9.99 -16.55
C MET A 72 -3.13 11.16 -15.91
N TYR A 73 -3.06 11.30 -14.59
CA TYR A 73 -3.86 12.27 -13.83
C TYR A 73 -3.04 13.43 -13.27
N GLY A 74 -1.74 13.44 -13.54
CA GLY A 74 -0.81 14.41 -13.00
C GLY A 74 -0.54 14.23 -11.50
N PRO A 75 0.44 14.96 -10.94
CA PRO A 75 0.92 14.73 -9.57
C PRO A 75 -0.17 14.89 -8.49
N ARG A 76 -1.12 15.81 -8.66
CA ARG A 76 -2.20 16.03 -7.68
C ARG A 76 -3.34 15.02 -7.83
N GLY A 77 -3.78 14.79 -9.07
CA GLY A 77 -4.87 13.86 -9.36
C GLY A 77 -4.46 12.41 -9.08
N GLY A 78 -3.29 11.99 -9.59
CA GLY A 78 -2.73 10.67 -9.36
C GLY A 78 -2.51 10.37 -7.88
N ARG A 79 -1.99 11.35 -7.09
CA ARG A 79 -1.90 11.24 -5.63
C ARG A 79 -3.25 10.95 -4.98
N GLY A 80 -4.28 11.71 -5.33
CA GLY A 80 -5.62 11.55 -4.76
C GLY A 80 -6.21 10.17 -5.07
N LEU A 81 -6.05 9.72 -6.31
CA LEU A 81 -6.51 8.38 -6.74
C LEU A 81 -5.73 7.26 -6.05
N ALA A 82 -4.40 7.37 -5.96
CA ALA A 82 -3.56 6.39 -5.28
C ALA A 82 -3.90 6.26 -3.78
N LEU A 83 -4.14 7.38 -3.08
CA LEU A 83 -4.61 7.36 -1.68
C LEU A 83 -5.95 6.64 -1.55
N ARG A 84 -6.91 6.91 -2.43
CA ARG A 84 -8.23 6.26 -2.42
C ARG A 84 -8.11 4.77 -2.73
N ALA A 85 -7.33 4.39 -3.75
CA ALA A 85 -7.07 3.00 -4.09
C ALA A 85 -6.39 2.24 -2.93
N GLY A 86 -5.41 2.86 -2.27
CA GLY A 86 -4.77 2.29 -1.10
C GLY A 86 -5.73 2.02 0.06
N ARG A 87 -6.65 2.95 0.35
CA ARG A 87 -7.69 2.77 1.38
C ARG A 87 -8.64 1.63 1.01
N ALA A 88 -9.14 1.60 -0.23
CA ALA A 88 -10.00 0.52 -0.70
C ALA A 88 -9.29 -0.85 -0.68
N THR A 89 -7.99 -0.88 -1.05
CA THR A 89 -7.16 -2.09 -0.96
C THR A 89 -7.10 -2.63 0.47
N PHE A 90 -6.95 -1.75 1.48
CA PHE A 90 -6.94 -2.18 2.87
C PHE A 90 -8.26 -2.82 3.28
N ASP A 91 -9.40 -2.20 2.96
CA ASP A 91 -10.73 -2.68 3.34
C ASP A 91 -11.00 -4.08 2.77
N ASP A 92 -10.57 -4.34 1.53
CA ASP A 92 -10.68 -5.65 0.89
C ASP A 92 -9.66 -6.65 1.43
N ALA A 93 -8.42 -6.21 1.67
CA ALA A 93 -7.38 -7.05 2.27
C ALA A 93 -7.78 -7.50 3.69
N LEU A 94 -8.40 -6.63 4.48
CA LEU A 94 -8.90 -6.97 5.81
C LEU A 94 -9.94 -8.11 5.74
N ARG A 95 -10.86 -8.07 4.80
CA ARG A 95 -11.84 -9.15 4.58
C ARG A 95 -11.18 -10.48 4.22
N ASN A 96 -10.07 -10.45 3.50
CA ASN A 96 -9.39 -11.65 2.99
C ASN A 96 -8.26 -12.17 3.88
N PHE A 97 -7.59 -11.31 4.62
CA PHE A 97 -6.41 -11.62 5.44
C PHE A 97 -6.57 -11.23 6.92
N GLY A 98 -7.70 -10.66 7.31
CA GLY A 98 -7.91 -10.14 8.67
C GLY A 98 -7.81 -11.20 9.78
N ALA A 99 -8.09 -12.45 9.46
CA ALA A 99 -7.90 -13.56 10.39
C ALA A 99 -6.42 -13.72 10.81
N LEU A 100 -5.46 -13.41 9.92
CA LEU A 100 -4.03 -13.46 10.22
C LEU A 100 -3.59 -12.36 11.20
N ALA A 101 -4.37 -11.27 11.28
CA ALA A 101 -4.12 -10.16 12.19
C ALA A 101 -4.83 -10.30 13.54
N GLY A 102 -5.62 -11.38 13.76
CA GLY A 102 -6.50 -11.48 14.93
C GLY A 102 -7.64 -10.44 14.91
N ALA A 103 -8.04 -9.99 13.73
CA ALA A 103 -8.98 -8.89 13.50
C ALA A 103 -10.38 -9.10 14.13
N GLY A 104 -10.71 -10.34 14.50
CA GLY A 104 -11.99 -10.70 15.14
C GLY A 104 -11.96 -10.72 16.66
N ASP A 105 -10.82 -10.50 17.30
CA ASP A 105 -10.70 -10.61 18.76
C ASP A 105 -11.40 -9.45 19.48
N LEU A 106 -12.45 -9.76 20.23
CA LEU A 106 -13.18 -8.80 21.08
C LEU A 106 -12.25 -8.14 22.11
N ALA A 107 -11.26 -8.86 22.62
CA ALA A 107 -10.29 -8.33 23.56
C ALA A 107 -9.48 -7.17 22.98
N PHE A 108 -9.14 -7.23 21.67
CA PHE A 108 -8.45 -6.14 20.99
C PHE A 108 -9.28 -4.86 20.92
N LYS A 109 -10.61 -4.97 20.76
CA LYS A 109 -11.51 -3.82 20.61
C LYS A 109 -11.59 -2.94 21.86
N VAL A 110 -11.42 -3.51 23.06
CA VAL A 110 -11.50 -2.79 24.33
C VAL A 110 -10.17 -2.19 24.81
N LEU A 111 -9.08 -2.47 24.12
CA LEU A 111 -7.76 -1.93 24.48
C LEU A 111 -7.71 -0.40 24.32
N PRO A 112 -6.91 0.30 25.14
CA PRO A 112 -6.60 1.70 24.94
C PRO A 112 -5.95 1.95 23.57
N LEU A 113 -6.23 3.11 22.96
CA LEU A 113 -5.75 3.48 21.62
C LEU A 113 -4.24 3.23 21.45
N LYS A 114 -3.43 3.69 22.39
CA LYS A 114 -1.97 3.52 22.36
C LYS A 114 -1.54 2.06 22.24
N ILE A 115 -2.22 1.17 22.94
CA ILE A 115 -1.94 -0.27 22.89
C ILE A 115 -2.38 -0.87 21.56
N LYS A 116 -3.55 -0.45 21.04
CA LYS A 116 -4.02 -0.87 19.72
C LYS A 116 -3.00 -0.53 18.63
N LEU A 117 -2.44 0.68 18.61
CA LEU A 117 -1.45 1.10 17.64
C LEU A 117 -0.15 0.30 17.77
N ARG A 118 0.34 0.07 18.99
CA ARG A 118 1.54 -0.74 19.28
C ARG A 118 1.43 -2.20 18.82
N ILE A 119 0.24 -2.75 18.80
CA ILE A 119 -0.01 -4.12 18.32
C ILE A 119 -0.33 -4.11 16.83
N GLY A 120 -1.19 -3.21 16.37
CA GLY A 120 -1.74 -3.19 15.02
C GLY A 120 -0.71 -2.86 13.94
N LEU A 121 0.13 -1.85 14.16
CA LEU A 121 1.14 -1.47 13.17
C LEU A 121 2.18 -2.58 12.91
N PRO A 122 2.81 -3.20 13.93
CA PRO A 122 3.68 -4.34 13.69
C PRO A 122 2.96 -5.56 13.12
N ALA A 123 1.67 -5.76 13.43
CA ALA A 123 0.87 -6.83 12.83
C ALA A 123 0.69 -6.59 11.32
N MET A 124 0.39 -5.36 10.89
CA MET A 124 0.33 -4.99 9.49
C MET A 124 1.66 -5.27 8.77
N ALA A 125 2.80 -4.84 9.34
CA ALA A 125 4.12 -5.09 8.78
C ALA A 125 4.39 -6.60 8.59
N ARG A 126 4.02 -7.43 9.56
CA ARG A 126 4.16 -8.90 9.49
C ARG A 126 3.29 -9.52 8.41
N ILE A 127 2.04 -9.03 8.23
CA ILE A 127 1.16 -9.53 7.17
C ILE A 127 1.78 -9.29 5.81
N PHE A 128 2.27 -8.07 5.53
CA PHE A 128 2.93 -7.77 4.26
C PHE A 128 4.16 -8.65 4.03
N THR A 129 5.00 -8.86 5.04
CA THR A 129 6.14 -9.78 4.95
C THR A 129 5.70 -11.23 4.68
N HIS A 130 4.53 -11.64 5.16
CA HIS A 130 4.01 -12.99 4.93
C HIS A 130 3.45 -13.19 3.51
N VAL A 131 2.68 -12.21 3.03
CA VAL A 131 1.99 -12.30 1.72
C VAL A 131 2.83 -11.77 0.54
N SER A 132 4.05 -11.32 0.79
CA SER A 132 4.95 -10.78 -0.24
C SER A 132 6.43 -10.94 0.15
N ASP A 133 7.31 -10.44 -0.72
CA ASP A 133 8.72 -10.28 -0.43
C ASP A 133 9.04 -8.88 0.14
N GLN A 134 8.02 -8.05 0.35
CA GLN A 134 8.17 -6.76 1.02
C GLN A 134 8.66 -6.96 2.45
N ARG A 135 9.67 -6.20 2.85
CA ARG A 135 10.18 -6.16 4.21
C ARG A 135 9.82 -4.85 4.85
N SER A 136 9.03 -4.93 5.92
CA SER A 136 8.61 -3.73 6.67
C SER A 136 8.91 -3.88 8.15
N THR A 137 9.31 -2.76 8.78
CA THR A 137 9.56 -2.65 10.23
C THR A 137 8.79 -1.48 10.80
N VAL A 138 8.56 -1.50 12.10
CA VAL A 138 7.89 -0.43 12.83
C VAL A 138 8.73 -0.08 14.04
N GLU A 139 9.05 1.21 14.18
CA GLU A 139 9.71 1.81 15.34
C GLU A 139 8.72 2.74 16.05
N GLU A 140 8.65 2.69 17.38
CA GLU A 140 7.89 3.66 18.16
C GLU A 140 8.84 4.73 18.70
N ARG A 141 8.50 6.01 18.47
CA ARG A 141 9.14 7.19 19.04
C ARG A 141 8.18 7.88 20.00
N ASP A 142 8.58 8.97 20.62
CA ASP A 142 7.77 9.65 21.64
C ASP A 142 6.39 10.06 21.11
N ASP A 143 6.33 10.80 20.00
CA ASP A 143 5.10 11.36 19.45
C ASP A 143 4.64 10.72 18.14
N GLU A 144 5.39 9.77 17.60
CA GLU A 144 5.15 9.16 16.30
C GLU A 144 5.50 7.67 16.26
N PHE A 145 4.99 6.97 15.24
CA PHE A 145 5.51 5.69 14.78
C PHE A 145 6.18 5.90 13.43
N ILE A 146 7.27 5.18 13.20
CA ILE A 146 7.94 5.12 11.91
C ILE A 146 7.67 3.74 11.32
N TYR A 147 6.95 3.71 10.19
CA TYR A 147 6.76 2.51 9.39
C TYR A 147 7.74 2.54 8.23
N THR A 148 8.69 1.61 8.21
CA THR A 148 9.75 1.56 7.20
C THR A 148 9.53 0.38 6.26
N THR A 149 9.62 0.63 4.95
CA THR A 149 9.60 -0.40 3.91
C THR A 149 10.97 -0.44 3.23
N HIS A 150 11.70 -1.55 3.43
CA HIS A 150 13.07 -1.74 2.92
C HIS A 150 13.12 -2.17 1.45
N LEU A 151 12.09 -2.89 0.99
CA LEU A 151 11.88 -3.23 -0.42
C LEU A 151 10.49 -2.73 -0.81
N CYS A 152 10.44 -1.55 -1.43
CA CYS A 152 9.17 -0.90 -1.71
C CYS A 152 8.65 -1.25 -3.11
N PRO A 153 7.52 -1.97 -3.21
CA PRO A 153 6.93 -2.33 -4.50
C PRO A 153 6.32 -1.14 -5.22
N VAL A 154 5.90 -0.10 -4.48
CA VAL A 154 5.15 1.04 -5.04
C VAL A 154 6.03 1.95 -5.88
N CYS A 155 7.32 2.04 -5.55
CA CYS A 155 8.29 2.86 -6.28
C CYS A 155 9.47 2.06 -6.86
N TRP A 156 9.34 0.73 -6.98
CA TRP A 156 10.39 -0.11 -7.54
C TRP A 156 10.86 0.39 -8.91
N GLY A 157 12.17 0.48 -9.10
CA GLY A 157 12.80 0.89 -10.37
C GLY A 157 12.69 2.37 -10.70
N ARG A 158 11.91 3.15 -9.96
CA ARG A 158 11.83 4.62 -10.10
C ARG A 158 13.03 5.28 -9.44
N LYS A 159 13.56 6.34 -10.04
CA LYS A 159 14.77 7.06 -9.58
C LYS A 159 14.67 8.54 -9.87
N ASP A 160 15.53 9.30 -9.23
CA ASP A 160 15.77 10.73 -9.49
C ASP A 160 14.49 11.59 -9.40
N LEU A 161 13.57 11.22 -8.51
CA LEU A 161 12.37 11.99 -8.26
C LEU A 161 12.63 13.07 -7.21
N ASP A 162 11.96 14.21 -7.38
CA ASP A 162 12.02 15.36 -6.47
C ASP A 162 11.11 15.25 -5.25
N LYS A 163 10.23 14.23 -5.21
CA LYS A 163 9.25 14.01 -4.16
C LYS A 163 8.83 12.54 -4.04
N ALA A 164 8.34 12.22 -2.86
CA ALA A 164 7.79 10.92 -2.52
C ALA A 164 6.54 10.58 -3.37
N VAL A 165 6.38 9.28 -3.68
CA VAL A 165 5.36 8.80 -4.63
C VAL A 165 4.57 7.59 -4.14
N CYS A 166 4.82 7.08 -2.93
CA CYS A 166 4.20 5.85 -2.45
C CYS A 166 2.80 6.07 -1.84
N PHE A 167 1.95 6.88 -2.50
CA PHE A 167 0.66 7.30 -1.96
C PHE A 167 -0.35 6.16 -1.81
N ILE A 168 -0.25 5.08 -2.58
CA ILE A 168 -1.07 3.88 -2.36
C ILE A 168 -0.74 3.23 -1.01
N ALA A 169 0.54 3.22 -0.62
CA ALA A 169 0.97 2.74 0.70
C ALA A 169 0.50 3.67 1.82
N VAL A 170 0.58 4.99 1.62
CA VAL A 170 0.03 5.99 2.57
C VAL A 170 -1.46 5.75 2.78
N GLY A 171 -2.24 5.58 1.72
CA GLY A 171 -3.68 5.33 1.80
C GLY A 171 -4.01 4.05 2.55
N LEU A 172 -3.25 2.99 2.29
CA LEU A 172 -3.40 1.70 2.96
C LEU A 172 -3.09 1.80 4.45
N LEU A 173 -2.01 2.49 4.84
CA LEU A 173 -1.67 2.74 6.24
C LEU A 173 -2.74 3.57 6.94
N GLN A 174 -3.28 4.61 6.30
CA GLN A 174 -4.36 5.43 6.85
C GLN A 174 -5.62 4.61 7.14
N ALA A 175 -6.05 3.76 6.20
CA ALA A 175 -7.22 2.90 6.41
C ALA A 175 -6.96 1.87 7.52
N GLY A 176 -5.75 1.29 7.56
CA GLY A 176 -5.35 0.37 8.61
C GLY A 176 -5.38 1.00 10.01
N LEU A 177 -4.84 2.20 10.13
CA LEU A 177 -4.86 2.97 11.37
C LEU A 177 -6.30 3.31 11.80
N LYS A 178 -7.14 3.74 10.86
CA LYS A 178 -8.56 4.02 11.10
C LYS A 178 -9.28 2.77 11.64
N TRP A 179 -9.03 1.62 11.04
CA TRP A 179 -9.62 0.37 11.50
C TRP A 179 -9.09 -0.05 12.88
N VAL A 180 -7.77 -0.06 13.08
CA VAL A 180 -7.11 -0.44 14.34
C VAL A 180 -7.57 0.44 15.49
N SER A 181 -7.71 1.74 15.27
CA SER A 181 -8.08 2.71 16.29
C SER A 181 -9.58 2.71 16.67
N GLY A 182 -10.42 2.09 15.84
CA GLY A 182 -11.87 2.13 16.02
C GLY A 182 -12.51 3.36 15.37
N GLY A 183 -11.91 3.91 14.31
CA GLY A 183 -12.47 4.97 13.47
C GLY A 183 -11.72 6.30 13.47
N HIS A 184 -10.68 6.46 14.28
CA HIS A 184 -9.86 7.69 14.29
C HIS A 184 -8.98 7.78 13.05
N GLU A 185 -8.85 8.98 12.49
CA GLU A 185 -7.95 9.25 11.37
C GLU A 185 -6.59 9.75 11.87
N PHE A 186 -5.54 9.41 11.12
CA PHE A 186 -4.17 9.77 11.46
C PHE A 186 -3.47 10.42 10.28
N ARG A 187 -2.57 11.36 10.59
CA ARG A 187 -1.64 11.87 9.61
C ARG A 187 -0.59 10.81 9.33
N VAL A 188 -0.42 10.49 8.04
CA VAL A 188 0.64 9.61 7.55
C VAL A 188 1.37 10.37 6.45
N THR A 189 2.67 10.57 6.61
CA THR A 189 3.51 11.31 5.65
C THR A 189 4.69 10.44 5.25
N GLU A 190 4.91 10.26 3.96
CA GLU A 190 6.14 9.64 3.46
C GLU A 190 7.27 10.66 3.58
N SER A 191 8.24 10.39 4.47
CA SER A 191 9.38 11.26 4.79
C SER A 191 10.63 10.91 4.00
N LYS A 192 10.78 9.62 3.60
CA LYS A 192 11.84 9.11 2.74
C LYS A 192 11.26 8.22 1.67
N CYS A 193 11.84 8.25 0.48
CA CYS A 193 11.42 7.42 -0.63
C CYS A 193 12.63 6.94 -1.44
N ILE A 194 12.70 5.63 -1.70
CA ILE A 194 13.77 5.02 -2.52
C ILE A 194 13.86 5.71 -3.89
N ALA A 195 12.74 6.13 -4.47
CA ALA A 195 12.71 6.84 -5.74
C ALA A 195 13.33 8.25 -5.69
N MET A 196 13.52 8.81 -4.49
CA MET A 196 14.23 10.08 -4.25
C MET A 196 15.73 9.89 -3.97
N GLY A 197 16.19 8.64 -3.91
CA GLY A 197 17.58 8.30 -3.57
C GLY A 197 17.79 7.90 -2.12
N ASP A 198 16.73 7.78 -1.31
CA ASP A 198 16.86 7.26 0.05
C ASP A 198 17.05 5.73 0.04
N ASP A 199 17.62 5.17 1.10
CA ASP A 199 17.84 3.72 1.25
C ASP A 199 16.53 2.94 1.50
N VAL A 200 15.48 3.63 1.98
CA VAL A 200 14.20 3.03 2.39
C VAL A 200 13.05 3.98 2.05
N CYS A 201 11.81 3.44 2.00
CA CYS A 201 10.61 4.26 2.10
C CYS A 201 10.16 4.32 3.56
N GLU A 202 10.10 5.52 4.13
CA GLU A 202 9.75 5.78 5.52
C GLU A 202 8.44 6.56 5.61
N PHE A 203 7.52 6.07 6.43
CA PHE A 203 6.22 6.70 6.67
C PHE A 203 6.13 7.11 8.14
N VAL A 204 6.06 8.40 8.38
CA VAL A 204 5.84 9.00 9.70
C VAL A 204 4.35 9.00 10.00
N ILE A 205 3.98 8.47 11.15
CA ILE A 205 2.59 8.34 11.63
C ILE A 205 2.48 9.07 12.95
N ASP A 206 1.78 10.21 12.97
CA ASP A 206 1.52 10.95 14.20
C ASP A 206 0.69 10.09 15.16
N LYS A 207 1.04 10.03 16.44
CA LYS A 207 0.27 9.28 17.46
C LYS A 207 -1.04 9.97 17.83
N THR A 208 -1.16 11.26 17.55
CA THR A 208 -2.37 12.04 17.81
C THR A 208 -3.31 11.94 16.61
N PRO A 209 -4.55 11.49 16.79
CA PRO A 209 -5.56 11.47 15.74
C PRO A 209 -5.85 12.87 15.19
N ILE A 210 -6.29 12.94 13.93
CA ILE A 210 -6.78 14.15 13.30
C ILE A 210 -8.28 14.27 13.58
N GLY A 211 -8.67 15.16 14.48
CA GLY A 211 -10.06 15.52 14.77
C GLY A 211 -10.80 14.54 15.66
#